data_07f11934cf6eb451e2af194ec6d50086
#
_entry.id   07f11934cf6eb451e2af194ec6d50086
#
_cell.length_a   1.000
_cell.length_b   1.000
_cell.length_c   1.000
_cell.angle_alpha   90.00
_cell.angle_beta   90.00
_cell.angle_gamma   90.00
#
_symmetry.space_group_name_H-M   'P 1'
#
loop_
_entity.id
_entity.type
_entity.pdbx_description
1 polymer ?
#
loop_
_entity_poly.entity_id
_entity_poly.type
_entity_poly.pdbx_seq_one_letter_code
_entity_poly.pdbx_strand_id
1 'polypeptide(L)'
;AKEGEESVNSLLTKKLVDFVRTLDPTRPITAGCNEPNPANHLFRSGALDIIGYNYHNVNIPEVPKNFPGKPFIITESNSALMTRGYYRMPSDQMFIWPERWDKPFYDSTFACSSYENCHVPWGNTHEESLLLIKKNDFISGQYVWTGFDYIGEPTPYGWPARSSYFGIVDLAGFPKDVYYLYQSEWTDKQVLHLFPHWNWTEGQDVDMWCYYN
;
A
#
# COMPACT_ATOMS: atom_id res chain seq x y z
N ALA A 1 -2.48 26.25 -20.80
CA ALA A 1 -2.79 27.43 -20.00
C ALA A 1 -1.68 28.46 -20.21
N LYS A 2 -2.01 29.74 -20.31
CA LYS A 2 -1.02 30.83 -20.35
C LYS A 2 -0.27 30.84 -19.00
N GLU A 3 1.02 31.16 -19.04
CA GLU A 3 1.82 31.34 -17.83
C GLU A 3 1.14 32.39 -16.93
N GLY A 4 0.68 31.95 -15.73
CA GLY A 4 -0.05 32.78 -14.77
C GLY A 4 -1.55 32.48 -14.60
N GLU A 5 -2.19 31.70 -15.46
CA GLU A 5 -3.59 31.28 -15.24
C GLU A 5 -3.64 30.03 -14.33
N GLU A 6 -4.33 30.18 -13.21
CA GLU A 6 -4.60 29.05 -12.32
C GLU A 6 -5.56 28.07 -13.00
N SER A 7 -5.24 26.77 -12.99
CA SER A 7 -6.10 25.77 -13.62
C SER A 7 -7.42 25.61 -12.85
N VAL A 8 -8.50 25.29 -13.57
CA VAL A 8 -9.81 24.99 -12.97
C VAL A 8 -9.69 23.93 -11.86
N ASN A 9 -8.83 22.92 -12.05
CA ASN A 9 -8.63 21.84 -11.07
C ASN A 9 -7.92 22.36 -9.81
N SER A 10 -6.96 23.28 -9.92
CA SER A 10 -6.33 23.92 -8.76
C SER A 10 -7.33 24.80 -8.00
N LEU A 11 -8.19 25.54 -8.71
CA LEU A 11 -9.27 26.31 -8.08
C LEU A 11 -10.29 25.43 -7.39
N LEU A 12 -10.65 24.28 -7.99
CA LEU A 12 -11.52 23.30 -7.36
C LEU A 12 -10.92 22.76 -6.07
N THR A 13 -9.62 22.39 -6.10
CA THR A 13 -8.91 21.93 -4.90
C THR A 13 -8.98 22.97 -3.79
N LYS A 14 -8.72 24.26 -4.08
CA LYS A 14 -8.83 25.33 -3.08
C LYS A 14 -10.24 25.42 -2.50
N LYS A 15 -11.28 25.44 -3.35
CA LYS A 15 -12.67 25.49 -2.90
C LYS A 15 -13.05 24.33 -2.00
N LEU A 16 -12.59 23.11 -2.32
CA LEU A 16 -12.85 21.93 -1.49
C LEU A 16 -12.14 22.02 -0.14
N VAL A 17 -10.88 22.45 -0.12
CA VAL A 17 -10.12 22.67 1.11
C VAL A 17 -10.77 23.75 1.97
N ASP A 18 -11.16 24.89 1.39
CA ASP A 18 -11.85 25.97 2.11
C ASP A 18 -13.18 25.48 2.69
N PHE A 19 -13.94 24.71 1.92
CA PHE A 19 -15.19 24.11 2.41
C PHE A 19 -14.97 23.16 3.60
N VAL A 20 -13.97 22.26 3.51
CA VAL A 20 -13.62 21.36 4.61
C VAL A 20 -13.23 22.17 5.86
N ARG A 21 -12.47 23.26 5.71
CA ARG A 21 -12.09 24.13 6.84
C ARG A 21 -13.28 24.83 7.49
N THR A 22 -14.37 25.07 6.76
CA THR A 22 -15.61 25.59 7.38
C THR A 22 -16.28 24.56 8.29
N LEU A 23 -16.06 23.27 8.02
CA LEU A 23 -16.63 22.18 8.80
C LEU A 23 -15.71 21.74 9.94
N ASP A 24 -14.41 21.68 9.70
CA ASP A 24 -13.40 21.38 10.70
C ASP A 24 -12.12 22.21 10.49
N PRO A 25 -11.97 23.32 11.21
CA PRO A 25 -10.75 24.15 11.13
C PRO A 25 -9.59 23.60 11.97
N THR A 26 -9.76 22.49 12.70
CA THR A 26 -8.81 22.03 13.72
C THR A 26 -7.78 21.03 13.20
N ARG A 27 -8.05 20.39 12.06
CA ARG A 27 -7.18 19.35 11.49
C ARG A 27 -6.48 19.80 10.22
N PRO A 28 -5.22 19.39 10.01
CA PRO A 28 -4.55 19.61 8.74
C PRO A 28 -5.20 18.78 7.63
N ILE A 29 -5.17 19.31 6.42
CA ILE A 29 -5.83 18.73 5.25
C ILE A 29 -4.78 18.14 4.31
N THR A 30 -5.02 16.92 3.87
CA THR A 30 -4.28 16.23 2.81
C THR A 30 -5.22 15.66 1.76
N ALA A 31 -4.66 15.15 0.68
CA ALA A 31 -5.37 14.36 -0.32
C ALA A 31 -4.48 13.20 -0.79
N GLY A 32 -5.06 12.02 -0.98
CA GLY A 32 -4.38 10.91 -1.63
C GLY A 32 -4.10 11.23 -3.09
N CYS A 33 -2.88 11.02 -3.55
CA CYS A 33 -2.50 11.32 -4.92
C CYS A 33 -1.76 10.15 -5.58
N ASN A 34 -2.33 9.65 -6.69
CA ASN A 34 -1.73 8.58 -7.49
C ASN A 34 -0.70 9.10 -8.52
N GLU A 35 -0.53 10.42 -8.63
CA GLU A 35 0.42 11.04 -9.54
C GLU A 35 1.41 11.91 -8.76
N PRO A 36 2.58 11.39 -8.36
CA PRO A 36 3.55 12.07 -7.49
C PRO A 36 4.35 13.15 -8.23
N ASN A 37 3.71 13.87 -9.13
CA ASN A 37 4.31 14.96 -9.89
C ASN A 37 4.04 16.30 -9.20
N PRO A 38 5.07 17.09 -8.86
CA PRO A 38 4.90 18.42 -8.25
C PRO A 38 4.04 19.38 -9.08
N ALA A 39 3.96 19.15 -10.39
CA ALA A 39 3.08 19.92 -11.28
C ALA A 39 1.60 19.50 -11.22
N ASN A 40 1.24 18.46 -10.48
CA ASN A 40 -0.14 18.04 -10.30
C ASN A 40 -0.97 19.18 -9.68
N HIS A 41 -2.19 19.34 -10.15
CA HIS A 41 -3.11 20.40 -9.73
C HIS A 41 -3.38 20.44 -8.22
N LEU A 42 -3.41 19.27 -7.56
CA LEU A 42 -3.55 19.17 -6.11
C LEU A 42 -2.44 19.95 -5.41
N PHE A 43 -1.19 19.69 -5.78
CA PHE A 43 -0.02 20.32 -5.15
C PHE A 43 0.16 21.78 -5.59
N ARG A 44 -0.06 22.08 -6.87
CA ARG A 44 0.01 23.45 -7.40
C ARG A 44 -1.05 24.38 -6.83
N SER A 45 -2.13 23.85 -6.29
CA SER A 45 -3.14 24.67 -5.58
C SER A 45 -2.54 25.40 -4.37
N GLY A 46 -1.50 24.82 -3.75
CA GLY A 46 -0.92 25.33 -2.50
C GLY A 46 -1.84 25.20 -1.28
N ALA A 47 -3.03 24.63 -1.44
CA ALA A 47 -4.06 24.61 -0.40
C ALA A 47 -3.88 23.48 0.61
N LEU A 48 -3.18 22.39 0.25
CA LEU A 48 -2.96 21.26 1.14
C LEU A 48 -1.91 21.58 2.20
N ASP A 49 -2.19 21.17 3.45
CA ASP A 49 -1.28 21.34 4.58
C ASP A 49 -0.20 20.25 4.56
N ILE A 50 -0.58 19.04 4.20
CA ILE A 50 0.26 17.84 4.16
C ILE A 50 0.28 17.30 2.74
N ILE A 51 1.43 16.86 2.27
CA ILE A 51 1.58 16.14 1.00
C ILE A 51 1.23 14.68 1.22
N GLY A 52 0.32 14.14 0.42
CA GLY A 52 -0.10 12.74 0.48
C GLY A 52 0.14 12.02 -0.85
N TYR A 53 0.83 10.88 -0.81
CA TYR A 53 0.98 9.99 -1.96
C TYR A 53 0.31 8.65 -1.69
N ASN A 54 -0.40 8.14 -2.70
CA ASN A 54 -0.76 6.74 -2.77
C ASN A 54 0.36 6.00 -3.51
N TYR A 55 0.90 4.95 -2.91
CA TYR A 55 1.96 4.13 -3.54
C TYR A 55 3.20 4.94 -3.95
N HIS A 56 3.81 4.61 -5.12
CA HIS A 56 4.92 5.34 -5.73
C HIS A 56 6.17 5.46 -4.86
N ASN A 57 6.54 4.39 -4.18
CA ASN A 57 7.70 4.33 -3.28
C ASN A 57 8.98 4.94 -3.89
N VAL A 58 9.18 4.76 -5.19
CA VAL A 58 10.36 5.30 -5.91
C VAL A 58 10.41 6.82 -5.97
N ASN A 59 9.28 7.51 -5.82
CA ASN A 59 9.18 8.97 -5.87
C ASN A 59 9.25 9.63 -4.49
N ILE A 60 9.02 8.86 -3.43
CA ILE A 60 8.95 9.38 -2.05
C ILE A 60 10.26 10.05 -1.61
N PRO A 61 11.47 9.52 -1.89
CA PRO A 61 12.72 10.18 -1.50
C PRO A 61 12.91 11.60 -2.06
N GLU A 62 12.22 11.95 -3.14
CA GLU A 62 12.29 13.29 -3.74
C GLU A 62 11.34 14.32 -3.08
N VAL A 63 10.48 13.90 -2.16
CA VAL A 63 9.47 14.77 -1.53
C VAL A 63 10.08 15.98 -0.83
N PRO A 64 11.16 15.87 0.00
CA PRO A 64 11.74 17.04 0.65
C PRO A 64 12.27 18.09 -0.33
N LYS A 65 12.75 17.66 -1.49
CA LYS A 65 13.21 18.54 -2.56
C LYS A 65 12.06 19.19 -3.30
N ASN A 66 11.02 18.41 -3.59
CA ASN A 66 9.87 18.87 -4.39
C ASN A 66 8.89 19.73 -3.59
N PHE A 67 8.82 19.52 -2.27
CA PHE A 67 7.89 20.21 -1.36
C PHE A 67 8.61 20.65 -0.07
N PRO A 68 9.56 21.59 -0.16
CA PRO A 68 10.37 21.98 0.99
C PRO A 68 9.48 22.50 2.13
N GLY A 69 9.71 21.99 3.34
CA GLY A 69 9.00 22.40 4.56
C GLY A 69 7.57 21.86 4.71
N LYS A 70 7.06 21.04 3.77
CA LYS A 70 5.76 20.39 3.91
C LYS A 70 5.91 19.04 4.61
N PRO A 71 5.05 18.73 5.60
CA PRO A 71 4.90 17.36 6.10
C PRO A 71 4.46 16.41 5.00
N PHE A 72 4.82 15.14 5.15
CA PHE A 72 4.48 14.10 4.18
C PHE A 72 3.91 12.86 4.85
N ILE A 73 2.91 12.27 4.21
CA ILE A 73 2.28 11.01 4.63
C ILE A 73 2.00 10.12 3.43
N ILE A 74 2.17 8.81 3.60
CA ILE A 74 1.74 7.82 2.61
C ILE A 74 0.27 7.54 2.86
N THR A 75 -0.60 8.02 1.97
CA THR A 75 -2.06 7.95 2.13
C THR A 75 -2.64 6.60 1.73
N GLU A 76 -1.95 5.86 0.86
CA GLU A 76 -2.15 4.43 0.62
C GLU A 76 -0.79 3.79 0.33
N SER A 77 -0.43 2.76 1.09
CA SER A 77 0.79 1.99 0.86
C SER A 77 0.45 0.56 0.44
N ASN A 78 1.44 -0.11 -0.15
CA ASN A 78 1.48 -1.53 -0.44
C ASN A 78 0.62 -1.98 -1.62
N SER A 79 -0.66 -2.36 -1.45
CA SER A 79 -1.41 -3.19 -2.42
C SER A 79 -0.69 -4.51 -2.74
N ALA A 80 -0.10 -5.13 -1.72
CA ALA A 80 0.39 -6.49 -1.79
C ALA A 80 -0.78 -7.49 -1.82
N LEU A 81 -0.57 -8.63 -2.44
CA LEU A 81 -1.60 -9.63 -2.67
C LEU A 81 -1.27 -10.90 -1.89
N MET A 82 -2.18 -11.35 -1.04
CA MET A 82 -1.96 -12.50 -0.17
C MET A 82 -3.24 -13.29 0.06
N THR A 83 -3.13 -14.61 -0.01
CA THR A 83 -4.16 -15.53 0.45
C THR A 83 -3.65 -16.26 1.69
N ARG A 84 -4.33 -16.12 2.82
CA ARG A 84 -3.92 -16.76 4.08
C ARG A 84 -3.74 -18.26 3.91
N GLY A 85 -2.52 -18.74 4.25
CA GLY A 85 -2.18 -20.15 4.21
C GLY A 85 -1.90 -20.73 2.81
N TYR A 86 -1.77 -19.89 1.78
CA TYR A 86 -1.32 -20.30 0.46
C TYR A 86 0.10 -19.79 0.20
N TYR A 87 0.98 -20.67 -0.19
CA TYR A 87 2.41 -20.35 -0.36
C TYR A 87 2.89 -20.86 -1.71
N ARG A 88 3.62 -20.00 -2.43
CA ARG A 88 4.24 -20.33 -3.71
C ARG A 88 5.76 -20.19 -3.57
N MET A 89 6.46 -21.26 -3.85
CA MET A 89 7.91 -21.31 -3.83
C MET A 89 8.50 -21.24 -5.23
N PRO A 90 9.73 -20.74 -5.40
CA PRO A 90 10.60 -20.22 -4.33
C PRO A 90 10.08 -18.89 -3.76
N SER A 91 10.30 -18.67 -2.46
CA SER A 91 9.78 -17.53 -1.72
C SER A 91 10.46 -16.20 -2.06
N ASP A 92 11.63 -16.25 -2.67
CA ASP A 92 12.40 -15.09 -3.14
C ASP A 92 12.00 -14.61 -4.54
N GLN A 93 11.11 -15.34 -5.23
CA GLN A 93 10.58 -14.90 -6.52
C GLN A 93 9.46 -13.88 -6.33
N MET A 94 9.66 -12.66 -6.84
CA MET A 94 8.62 -11.64 -6.87
C MET A 94 7.59 -11.88 -7.97
N PHE A 95 6.32 -11.78 -7.61
CA PHE A 95 5.18 -11.88 -8.52
C PHE A 95 4.46 -10.54 -8.63
N ILE A 96 4.37 -9.99 -9.84
CA ILE A 96 3.58 -8.79 -10.12
C ILE A 96 2.35 -9.21 -10.91
N TRP A 97 1.17 -9.17 -10.24
CA TRP A 97 -0.08 -9.68 -10.79
C TRP A 97 -1.21 -8.63 -10.73
N PRO A 98 -1.87 -8.36 -11.86
CA PRO A 98 -1.48 -8.72 -13.22
C PRO A 98 -0.16 -8.04 -13.58
N GLU A 99 0.52 -8.51 -14.64
CA GLU A 99 1.76 -7.86 -15.11
C GLU A 99 1.55 -6.37 -15.42
N ARG A 100 0.36 -6.03 -15.89
CA ARG A 100 -0.13 -4.67 -16.14
C ARG A 100 -1.60 -4.56 -15.75
N TRP A 101 -2.01 -3.41 -15.21
CA TRP A 101 -3.37 -3.16 -14.73
C TRP A 101 -4.48 -3.38 -15.79
N ASP A 102 -4.17 -3.24 -17.07
CA ASP A 102 -5.09 -3.34 -18.21
C ASP A 102 -5.04 -4.72 -18.91
N LYS A 103 -4.25 -5.68 -18.38
CA LYS A 103 -4.15 -7.02 -18.94
C LYS A 103 -4.94 -8.03 -18.13
N PRO A 104 -5.64 -8.97 -18.81
CA PRO A 104 -6.26 -10.10 -18.12
C PRO A 104 -5.19 -10.93 -17.41
N PHE A 105 -5.53 -11.43 -16.22
CA PHE A 105 -4.72 -12.37 -15.47
C PHE A 105 -5.54 -13.60 -15.12
N TYR A 106 -4.91 -14.75 -15.18
CA TYR A 106 -5.53 -16.01 -14.80
C TYR A 106 -4.48 -16.94 -14.16
N ASP A 107 -4.84 -17.48 -13.02
CA ASP A 107 -4.18 -18.63 -12.38
C ASP A 107 -5.28 -19.51 -11.79
N SER A 108 -5.20 -20.83 -12.02
CA SER A 108 -6.26 -21.77 -11.64
C SER A 108 -6.47 -21.92 -10.14
N THR A 109 -5.54 -21.46 -9.32
CA THR A 109 -5.64 -21.53 -7.86
C THR A 109 -6.53 -20.44 -7.28
N PHE A 110 -6.75 -19.33 -8.01
CA PHE A 110 -7.40 -18.12 -7.49
C PHE A 110 -6.82 -17.67 -6.15
N ALA A 111 -5.52 -17.85 -5.94
CA ALA A 111 -4.81 -17.52 -4.72
C ALA A 111 -3.52 -16.76 -5.00
N CYS A 112 -3.07 -15.94 -4.05
CA CYS A 112 -1.83 -15.20 -4.10
C CYS A 112 -0.92 -15.67 -2.97
N SER A 113 0.39 -15.77 -3.23
CA SER A 113 1.35 -16.28 -2.27
C SER A 113 1.41 -15.41 -1.00
N SER A 114 1.44 -16.05 0.16
CA SER A 114 1.51 -15.39 1.46
C SER A 114 2.94 -15.10 1.95
N TYR A 115 3.95 -15.35 1.13
CA TYR A 115 5.36 -15.05 1.45
C TYR A 115 5.74 -13.56 1.33
N GLU A 116 4.77 -12.63 1.22
CA GLU A 116 5.08 -11.21 0.99
C GLU A 116 5.83 -10.94 -0.35
N ASN A 117 5.62 -11.81 -1.31
CA ASN A 117 6.31 -11.79 -2.60
C ASN A 117 5.36 -11.61 -3.80
N CYS A 118 4.17 -11.03 -3.56
CA CYS A 118 3.18 -10.78 -4.61
C CYS A 118 2.52 -9.42 -4.42
N HIS A 119 2.48 -8.59 -5.47
CA HIS A 119 1.79 -7.29 -5.44
C HIS A 119 1.27 -6.91 -6.83
N VAL A 120 0.41 -5.90 -6.88
CA VAL A 120 -0.08 -5.30 -8.14
C VAL A 120 0.98 -4.37 -8.76
N PRO A 121 0.88 -4.03 -10.07
CA PRO A 121 1.91 -3.25 -10.77
C PRO A 121 2.11 -1.82 -10.24
N TRP A 122 1.15 -1.26 -9.53
CA TRP A 122 1.29 0.05 -8.86
C TRP A 122 1.67 -0.06 -7.39
N GLY A 123 1.69 -1.27 -6.86
CA GLY A 123 1.93 -1.56 -5.44
C GLY A 123 3.38 -1.91 -5.13
N ASN A 124 3.57 -2.25 -3.86
CA ASN A 124 4.82 -2.70 -3.27
C ASN A 124 4.52 -3.74 -2.20
N THR A 125 5.51 -4.49 -1.77
CA THR A 125 5.37 -5.34 -0.59
C THR A 125 5.32 -4.51 0.70
N HIS A 126 4.84 -5.11 1.78
CA HIS A 126 4.80 -4.44 3.08
C HIS A 126 6.21 -4.22 3.64
N GLU A 127 7.11 -5.18 3.43
CA GLU A 127 8.52 -5.06 3.83
C GLU A 127 9.22 -3.90 3.12
N GLU A 128 9.04 -3.76 1.80
CA GLU A 128 9.61 -2.64 1.04
C GLU A 128 9.13 -1.28 1.56
N SER A 129 7.84 -1.16 1.87
CA SER A 129 7.28 0.09 2.39
C SER A 129 7.77 0.40 3.79
N LEU A 130 7.86 -0.59 4.68
CA LEU A 130 8.44 -0.41 6.02
C LEU A 130 9.92 -0.02 5.97
N LEU A 131 10.70 -0.64 5.10
CA LEU A 131 12.11 -0.29 4.90
C LEU A 131 12.27 1.13 4.34
N LEU A 132 11.39 1.55 3.43
CA LEU A 132 11.38 2.92 2.93
C LEU A 132 11.13 3.93 4.05
N ILE A 133 10.13 3.67 4.91
CA ILE A 133 9.80 4.54 6.03
C ILE A 133 10.97 4.62 7.02
N LYS A 134 11.56 3.49 7.38
CA LYS A 134 12.73 3.45 8.28
C LYS A 134 13.95 4.21 7.76
N LYS A 135 14.08 4.36 6.45
CA LYS A 135 15.19 5.08 5.80
C LYS A 135 14.94 6.58 5.62
N ASN A 136 13.71 7.06 5.86
CA ASN A 136 13.30 8.41 5.51
C ASN A 136 12.53 9.08 6.66
N ASP A 137 13.24 9.73 7.57
CA ASP A 137 12.70 10.33 8.81
C ASP A 137 11.64 11.42 8.59
N PHE A 138 11.54 11.96 7.37
CA PHE A 138 10.53 12.97 7.03
C PHE A 138 9.13 12.39 6.82
N ILE A 139 8.99 11.07 6.69
CA ILE A 139 7.71 10.40 6.51
C ILE A 139 6.98 10.33 7.84
N SER A 140 5.87 11.05 7.96
CA SER A 140 5.08 11.10 9.21
C SER A 140 4.34 9.80 9.52
N GLY A 141 4.14 8.93 8.53
CA GLY A 141 3.48 7.65 8.68
C GLY A 141 2.86 7.15 7.37
N GLN A 142 2.16 6.00 7.48
CA GLN A 142 1.47 5.38 6.35
C GLN A 142 0.09 4.88 6.73
N TYR A 143 -0.79 4.84 5.73
CA TYR A 143 -2.04 4.09 5.77
C TYR A 143 -1.93 2.90 4.83
N VAL A 144 -2.09 1.71 5.39
CA VAL A 144 -1.95 0.46 4.63
C VAL A 144 -3.19 0.21 3.79
N TRP A 145 -3.02 -0.06 2.50
CA TRP A 145 -4.05 -0.64 1.67
C TRP A 145 -3.86 -2.16 1.57
N THR A 146 -4.61 -2.94 2.38
CA THR A 146 -5.63 -2.49 3.30
C THR A 146 -5.61 -3.34 4.59
N GLY A 147 -6.30 -2.88 5.64
CA GLY A 147 -6.36 -3.60 6.91
C GLY A 147 -7.11 -4.94 6.82
N PHE A 148 -8.22 -4.99 6.08
CA PHE A 148 -9.06 -6.17 5.92
C PHE A 148 -9.33 -6.45 4.45
N ASP A 149 -9.43 -7.74 4.10
CA ASP A 149 -10.03 -8.10 2.82
C ASP A 149 -11.50 -7.65 2.77
N TYR A 150 -11.99 -7.34 1.59
CA TYR A 150 -13.34 -6.84 1.36
C TYR A 150 -13.98 -7.49 0.12
N ILE A 151 -15.28 -7.50 0.08
CA ILE A 151 -16.03 -7.98 -1.08
C ILE A 151 -15.91 -6.95 -2.22
N GLY A 152 -15.60 -7.43 -3.40
CA GLY A 152 -15.28 -6.62 -4.57
C GLY A 152 -13.77 -6.56 -4.83
N GLU A 153 -13.37 -5.90 -5.90
CA GLU A 153 -11.99 -5.71 -6.33
C GLU A 153 -11.10 -6.98 -6.18
N PRO A 154 -11.46 -8.08 -6.84
CA PRO A 154 -10.74 -9.33 -6.70
C PRO A 154 -9.40 -9.37 -7.46
N THR A 155 -8.82 -8.20 -7.77
CA THR A 155 -7.51 -8.09 -8.42
C THR A 155 -6.49 -9.04 -7.75
N PRO A 156 -5.74 -9.84 -8.53
CA PRO A 156 -5.54 -9.78 -9.98
C PRO A 156 -6.58 -10.54 -10.80
N TYR A 157 -7.50 -11.23 -10.15
CA TYR A 157 -8.45 -12.11 -10.78
C TYR A 157 -9.74 -11.41 -11.23
N GLY A 158 -10.45 -12.06 -12.14
CA GLY A 158 -11.83 -11.76 -12.46
C GLY A 158 -12.78 -12.78 -11.83
N TRP A 159 -14.04 -12.78 -12.27
CA TRP A 159 -15.00 -13.80 -11.87
C TRP A 159 -14.44 -15.22 -12.11
N PRO A 160 -14.59 -16.20 -11.18
CA PRO A 160 -15.47 -16.21 -10.01
C PRO A 160 -14.87 -15.66 -8.69
N ALA A 161 -13.66 -15.11 -8.69
CA ALA A 161 -13.12 -14.45 -7.51
C ALA A 161 -14.00 -13.24 -7.14
N ARG A 162 -14.20 -13.00 -5.84
CA ARG A 162 -15.14 -11.99 -5.33
C ARG A 162 -14.57 -11.11 -4.24
N SER A 163 -13.50 -11.54 -3.60
CA SER A 163 -12.86 -10.86 -2.50
C SER A 163 -11.54 -10.26 -2.93
N SER A 164 -11.17 -9.14 -2.33
CA SER A 164 -9.82 -8.62 -2.44
C SER A 164 -8.81 -9.57 -1.80
N TYR A 165 -7.54 -9.38 -2.16
CA TYR A 165 -6.37 -10.09 -1.60
C TYR A 165 -5.46 -9.15 -0.81
N PHE A 166 -5.83 -7.88 -0.71
CA PHE A 166 -4.99 -6.81 -0.17
C PHE A 166 -4.94 -6.75 1.36
N GLY A 167 -5.93 -7.33 2.04
CA GLY A 167 -6.04 -7.24 3.49
C GLY A 167 -4.87 -7.89 4.23
N ILE A 168 -4.40 -7.28 5.32
CA ILE A 168 -3.51 -7.94 6.29
C ILE A 168 -4.28 -8.92 7.19
N VAL A 169 -5.60 -8.79 7.20
CA VAL A 169 -6.57 -9.70 7.85
C VAL A 169 -7.55 -10.16 6.77
N ASP A 170 -7.92 -11.44 6.77
CA ASP A 170 -8.85 -11.99 5.79
C ASP A 170 -10.32 -11.63 6.08
N LEU A 171 -11.24 -11.96 5.15
CA LEU A 171 -12.68 -11.69 5.30
C LEU A 171 -13.31 -12.31 6.54
N ALA A 172 -12.75 -13.39 7.07
CA ALA A 172 -13.25 -14.06 8.27
C ALA A 172 -12.68 -13.48 9.57
N GLY A 173 -11.82 -12.46 9.46
CA GLY A 173 -11.19 -11.81 10.59
C GLY A 173 -9.92 -12.50 11.09
N PHE A 174 -9.34 -13.43 10.33
CA PHE A 174 -8.10 -14.09 10.71
C PHE A 174 -6.89 -13.34 10.14
N PRO A 175 -5.83 -13.13 10.96
CA PRO A 175 -4.60 -12.50 10.51
C PRO A 175 -3.91 -13.35 9.44
N LYS A 176 -3.37 -12.69 8.40
CA LYS A 176 -2.41 -13.26 7.47
C LYS A 176 -0.99 -13.11 8.05
N ASP A 177 0.01 -13.75 7.44
CA ASP A 177 1.38 -13.72 7.98
C ASP A 177 1.93 -12.31 8.17
N VAL A 178 1.67 -11.42 7.23
CA VAL A 178 2.08 -10.01 7.28
C VAL A 178 1.50 -9.21 8.47
N TYR A 179 0.40 -9.66 9.07
CA TYR A 179 -0.10 -9.07 10.30
C TYR A 179 0.96 -9.13 11.42
N TYR A 180 1.69 -10.22 11.49
CA TYR A 180 2.73 -10.41 12.50
C TYR A 180 3.99 -9.59 12.21
N LEU A 181 4.27 -9.27 10.93
CA LEU A 181 5.27 -8.27 10.58
C LEU A 181 4.91 -6.92 11.22
N TYR A 182 3.69 -6.41 11.01
CA TYR A 182 3.26 -5.16 11.63
C TYR A 182 3.20 -5.25 13.17
N GLN A 183 2.80 -6.37 13.71
CA GLN A 183 2.79 -6.55 15.17
C GLN A 183 4.21 -6.46 15.76
N SER A 184 5.21 -7.05 15.10
CA SER A 184 6.62 -6.97 15.52
C SER A 184 7.21 -5.56 15.39
N GLU A 185 6.74 -4.78 14.40
CA GLU A 185 7.26 -3.44 14.13
C GLU A 185 6.55 -2.32 14.89
N TRP A 186 5.27 -2.48 15.18
CA TRP A 186 4.42 -1.40 15.70
C TRP A 186 3.98 -1.59 17.14
N THR A 187 4.34 -2.69 17.79
CA THR A 187 3.92 -2.96 19.16
C THR A 187 5.08 -3.47 20.02
N ASP A 188 4.94 -3.34 21.34
CA ASP A 188 5.88 -3.89 22.33
C ASP A 188 5.58 -5.38 22.67
N LYS A 189 4.66 -6.01 21.98
CA LYS A 189 4.36 -7.43 22.16
C LYS A 189 5.49 -8.27 21.59
N GLN A 190 5.92 -9.27 22.35
CA GLN A 190 6.83 -10.27 21.81
C GLN A 190 6.14 -11.03 20.69
N VAL A 191 6.81 -11.07 19.54
CA VAL A 191 6.37 -11.77 18.34
C VAL A 191 7.41 -12.81 17.99
N LEU A 192 6.95 -14.02 17.72
CA LEU A 192 7.71 -15.09 17.07
C LEU A 192 6.74 -15.84 16.17
N HIS A 193 6.68 -15.46 14.92
CA HIS A 193 5.76 -16.02 13.95
C HIS A 193 6.53 -16.74 12.84
N LEU A 194 6.47 -18.07 12.87
CA LEU A 194 7.06 -18.94 11.85
C LEU A 194 6.01 -19.30 10.79
N PHE A 195 6.38 -19.22 9.55
CA PHE A 195 5.55 -19.66 8.43
C PHE A 195 6.42 -20.25 7.31
N PRO A 196 5.87 -21.03 6.41
CA PRO A 196 4.48 -21.43 6.27
C PRO A 196 4.02 -22.46 7.31
N HIS A 197 2.77 -22.93 7.15
CA HIS A 197 2.23 -24.05 7.93
C HIS A 197 3.02 -25.37 7.68
N TRP A 198 2.71 -26.43 8.44
CA TRP A 198 3.42 -27.73 8.38
C TRP A 198 2.75 -28.78 7.48
N ASN A 199 1.72 -28.45 6.72
CA ASN A 199 0.98 -29.40 5.87
C ASN A 199 1.61 -29.52 4.49
N TRP A 200 2.77 -30.20 4.42
CA TRP A 200 3.53 -30.39 3.19
C TRP A 200 3.68 -31.88 2.88
N THR A 201 3.99 -32.19 1.62
CA THR A 201 4.28 -33.55 1.21
C THR A 201 5.68 -33.94 1.63
N GLU A 202 5.86 -35.20 2.08
CA GLU A 202 7.19 -35.71 2.45
C GLU A 202 8.18 -35.58 1.30
N GLY A 203 9.38 -35.06 1.62
CA GLY A 203 10.46 -34.81 0.66
C GLY A 203 10.35 -33.49 -0.12
N GLN A 204 9.34 -32.67 0.17
CA GLN A 204 9.21 -31.33 -0.41
C GLN A 204 10.12 -30.35 0.33
N ASP A 205 10.93 -29.59 -0.41
CA ASP A 205 11.66 -28.46 0.14
C ASP A 205 10.69 -27.29 0.42
N VAL A 206 10.82 -26.67 1.59
CA VAL A 206 9.93 -25.59 2.05
C VAL A 206 10.75 -24.43 2.59
N ASP A 207 10.56 -23.26 2.00
CA ASP A 207 11.19 -22.03 2.48
C ASP A 207 10.54 -21.59 3.80
N MET A 208 11.32 -21.45 4.85
CA MET A 208 10.84 -21.05 6.18
C MET A 208 11.16 -19.58 6.44
N TRP A 209 10.15 -18.82 6.84
CA TRP A 209 10.27 -17.42 7.23
C TRP A 209 9.88 -17.22 8.69
N CYS A 210 10.41 -16.16 9.29
CA CYS A 210 10.09 -15.79 10.67
C CYS A 210 10.02 -14.27 10.84
N TYR A 211 8.88 -13.79 11.36
CA TYR A 211 8.78 -12.43 11.89
C TYR A 211 8.96 -12.47 13.41
N TYR A 212 9.86 -11.63 13.93
CA TYR A 212 10.15 -11.56 15.36
C TYR A 212 10.63 -10.16 15.77
N ASN A 213 10.56 -9.86 17.05
CA ASN A 213 11.15 -8.68 17.69
C ASN A 213 11.77 -9.05 19.04
#